data_09ee934f4e4a68d8cf35271eb8bb29ea
#
_entry.id   09ee934f4e4a68d8cf35271eb8bb29ea
#
_cell.length_a   1.000
_cell.length_b   1.000
_cell.length_c   1.000
_cell.angle_alpha   90.00
_cell.angle_beta   90.00
_cell.angle_gamma   90.00
#
_symmetry.space_group_name_H-M   'P 1'
#
loop_
_entity.id
_entity.type
_entity.pdbx_description
1 polymer ?
#
loop_
_entity_poly.entity_id
_entity_poly.type
_entity_poly.pdbx_seq_one_letter_code
_entity_poly.pdbx_strand_id
1 'polypeptide(L)'
;MCYTNINIKYKGDKTVDRELALNIVRVTEAAALGCGKYFGRGNKEIADQAAVDGMRSMFQVLDIAGTVVIGEGEMDEAPMLCIGEKIGTWEEGSPEIDIAVDPLDGTNLCAKGLPGAIAVVAVAPKGCLLHAPDMYMEKIAVGPKAAGCIDITAPLEQNLYNVAKALNKEITEITVTMLDRERHQDLVNRARNVGARIKLFGDGDVAAAIATCFGESGVDIMVGKGGAPEGVIAAAALKCLGGEFQGILVPDTEEEIRRCKEMSGGAKWDRILTMEDLARGDDIIFAATGVSDGELLKGVRYMAANKAKTYSMVTRSKSGTIRFIDTIHHLDKKPKYAYVK
;
A
#
# COMPACT_ATOMS: atom_id res chain seq x y z
N MET A 1 6.97 -48.20 -7.71
CA MET A 1 5.74 -47.40 -7.81
C MET A 1 6.14 -46.06 -8.41
N CYS A 2 5.81 -45.87 -9.70
CA CYS A 2 6.11 -44.61 -10.41
C CYS A 2 5.11 -43.55 -10.01
N TYR A 3 5.58 -42.44 -9.46
CA TYR A 3 4.77 -41.21 -9.34
C TYR A 3 4.74 -40.56 -10.73
N THR A 4 3.61 -40.66 -11.39
CA THR A 4 3.31 -39.91 -12.61
C THR A 4 3.08 -38.44 -12.20
N ASN A 5 3.97 -37.55 -12.64
CA ASN A 5 3.78 -36.12 -12.60
C ASN A 5 2.54 -35.74 -13.42
N ILE A 6 1.45 -35.39 -12.77
CA ILE A 6 0.28 -34.83 -13.43
C ILE A 6 0.57 -33.33 -13.62
N ASN A 7 1.14 -32.97 -14.76
CA ASN A 7 1.22 -31.62 -15.26
C ASN A 7 -0.18 -31.20 -15.74
N ILE A 8 -1.01 -30.63 -14.87
CA ILE A 8 -2.24 -29.97 -15.28
C ILE A 8 -1.86 -28.59 -15.81
N LYS A 9 -1.63 -28.50 -17.11
CA LYS A 9 -1.56 -27.24 -17.84
C LYS A 9 -2.98 -26.66 -17.91
N TYR A 10 -3.30 -25.68 -17.05
CA TYR A 10 -4.43 -24.82 -17.27
C TYR A 10 -4.11 -23.90 -18.45
N LYS A 11 -4.68 -24.20 -19.62
CA LYS A 11 -4.67 -23.31 -20.79
C LYS A 11 -5.73 -22.22 -20.56
N GLY A 12 -5.33 -20.95 -20.44
CA GLY A 12 -6.24 -19.88 -20.81
C GLY A 12 -6.46 -18.70 -19.88
N ASP A 13 -5.99 -18.68 -18.63
CA ASP A 13 -6.06 -17.45 -17.82
C ASP A 13 -4.64 -16.96 -17.54
N LYS A 14 -4.36 -15.68 -17.89
CA LYS A 14 -3.16 -14.95 -17.49
C LYS A 14 -3.28 -14.62 -15.98
N THR A 15 -3.18 -15.63 -15.14
CA THR A 15 -3.22 -15.48 -13.69
C THR A 15 -1.82 -15.16 -13.19
N VAL A 16 -1.74 -14.24 -12.24
CA VAL A 16 -0.51 -13.99 -11.48
C VAL A 16 -0.09 -15.28 -10.77
N ASP A 17 1.17 -15.69 -10.92
CA ASP A 17 1.67 -16.94 -10.32
C ASP A 17 1.53 -16.89 -8.78
N ARG A 18 1.16 -18.04 -8.19
CA ARG A 18 1.05 -18.19 -6.73
C ARG A 18 2.37 -17.94 -6.01
N GLU A 19 3.49 -18.28 -6.63
CA GLU A 19 4.83 -18.10 -6.07
C GLU A 19 5.26 -16.63 -6.05
N LEU A 20 4.67 -15.80 -6.93
CA LEU A 20 4.95 -14.37 -6.97
C LEU A 20 4.66 -13.68 -5.62
N ALA A 21 3.67 -14.15 -4.84
CA ALA A 21 3.36 -13.57 -3.54
C ALA A 21 4.56 -13.57 -2.57
N LEU A 22 5.33 -14.66 -2.51
CA LEU A 22 6.54 -14.71 -1.67
C LEU A 22 7.70 -13.90 -2.28
N ASN A 23 7.76 -13.81 -3.59
CA ASN A 23 8.75 -12.97 -4.26
C ASN A 23 8.52 -11.48 -3.97
N ILE A 24 7.25 -11.05 -3.98
CA ILE A 24 6.89 -9.66 -3.62
C ILE A 24 7.22 -9.35 -2.15
N VAL A 25 7.08 -10.31 -1.22
CA VAL A 25 7.58 -10.12 0.16
C VAL A 25 9.07 -9.84 0.18
N ARG A 26 9.88 -10.56 -0.59
CA ARG A 26 11.33 -10.31 -0.67
C ARG A 26 11.66 -8.90 -1.17
N VAL A 27 10.81 -8.34 -2.03
CA VAL A 27 10.95 -6.97 -2.54
C VAL A 27 10.74 -5.96 -1.41
N THR A 28 9.65 -6.10 -0.63
CA THR A 28 9.38 -5.20 0.51
C THR A 28 10.38 -5.39 1.65
N GLU A 29 10.86 -6.62 1.89
CA GLU A 29 11.95 -6.91 2.85
C GLU A 29 13.25 -6.22 2.45
N ALA A 30 13.59 -6.19 1.15
CA ALA A 30 14.80 -5.53 0.67
C ALA A 30 14.75 -4.01 0.88
N ALA A 31 13.61 -3.38 0.60
CA ALA A 31 13.38 -1.96 0.90
C ALA A 31 13.54 -1.68 2.40
N ALA A 32 12.83 -2.44 3.25
CA ALA A 32 12.86 -2.26 4.70
C ALA A 32 14.27 -2.48 5.29
N LEU A 33 15.02 -3.47 4.82
CA LEU A 33 16.42 -3.68 5.22
C LEU A 33 17.33 -2.55 4.75
N GLY A 34 17.09 -1.98 3.58
CA GLY A 34 17.84 -0.84 3.05
C GLY A 34 17.66 0.41 3.90
N CYS A 35 16.42 0.85 4.08
CA CYS A 35 16.11 2.10 4.79
C CYS A 35 16.13 1.98 6.31
N GLY A 36 15.89 0.81 6.89
CA GLY A 36 15.85 0.61 8.33
C GLY A 36 17.14 1.00 9.06
N LYS A 37 18.29 1.01 8.36
CA LYS A 37 19.57 1.50 8.88
C LYS A 37 19.58 3.01 9.13
N TYR A 38 18.70 3.73 8.47
CA TYR A 38 18.59 5.19 8.57
C TYR A 38 17.48 5.63 9.54
N PHE A 39 16.82 4.69 10.19
CA PHE A 39 15.81 4.97 11.19
C PHE A 39 16.34 5.88 12.31
N GLY A 40 15.67 7.01 12.53
CA GLY A 40 16.03 8.00 13.54
C GLY A 40 17.28 8.83 13.23
N ARG A 41 17.78 8.83 11.98
CA ARG A 41 18.98 9.60 11.61
C ARG A 41 18.70 10.97 11.02
N GLY A 42 17.44 11.39 10.91
CA GLY A 42 17.02 12.74 10.50
C GLY A 42 17.15 13.04 9.00
N ASN A 43 17.63 12.10 8.19
CA ASN A 43 17.76 12.30 6.75
C ASN A 43 16.77 11.40 6.01
N LYS A 44 15.68 12.01 5.55
CA LYS A 44 14.60 11.31 4.87
C LYS A 44 14.98 10.89 3.45
N GLU A 45 15.73 11.73 2.72
CA GLU A 45 16.14 11.51 1.33
C GLU A 45 17.03 10.27 1.22
N ILE A 46 18.00 10.12 2.13
CA ILE A 46 18.88 8.95 2.15
C ILE A 46 18.10 7.67 2.53
N ALA A 47 17.16 7.77 3.48
CA ALA A 47 16.36 6.63 3.87
C ALA A 47 15.49 6.16 2.71
N ASP A 48 14.86 7.10 2.02
CA ASP A 48 14.01 6.87 0.86
C ASP A 48 14.80 6.24 -0.28
N GLN A 49 15.92 6.85 -0.69
CA GLN A 49 16.79 6.30 -1.73
C GLN A 49 17.26 4.87 -1.41
N ALA A 50 17.58 4.58 -0.15
CA ALA A 50 18.00 3.23 0.24
C ALA A 50 16.83 2.21 0.16
N ALA A 51 15.60 2.63 0.39
CA ALA A 51 14.42 1.79 0.19
C ALA A 51 14.20 1.51 -1.30
N VAL A 52 14.25 2.54 -2.14
CA VAL A 52 14.15 2.45 -3.61
C VAL A 52 15.22 1.50 -4.18
N ASP A 53 16.48 1.68 -3.80
CA ASP A 53 17.59 0.83 -4.26
C ASP A 53 17.39 -0.65 -3.90
N GLY A 54 16.97 -0.90 -2.66
CA GLY A 54 16.68 -2.24 -2.17
C GLY A 54 15.54 -2.90 -2.95
N MET A 55 14.43 -2.19 -3.09
CA MET A 55 13.24 -2.66 -3.79
C MET A 55 13.53 -2.97 -5.26
N ARG A 56 14.13 -2.04 -5.96
CA ARG A 56 14.47 -2.17 -7.38
C ARG A 56 15.41 -3.33 -7.65
N SER A 57 16.44 -3.49 -6.82
CA SER A 57 17.41 -4.59 -6.97
C SER A 57 16.74 -5.97 -6.90
N MET A 58 15.70 -6.12 -6.09
CA MET A 58 14.93 -7.36 -6.01
C MET A 58 13.98 -7.56 -7.17
N PHE A 59 13.35 -6.51 -7.67
CA PHE A 59 12.48 -6.62 -8.83
C PHE A 59 13.22 -7.10 -10.08
N GLN A 60 14.47 -6.66 -10.29
CA GLN A 60 15.25 -6.99 -11.48
C GLN A 60 15.47 -8.48 -11.71
N VAL A 61 15.38 -9.31 -10.67
CA VAL A 61 15.60 -10.76 -10.75
C VAL A 61 14.30 -11.58 -10.80
N LEU A 62 13.13 -10.91 -10.79
CA LEU A 62 11.85 -11.59 -10.85
C LEU A 62 11.44 -11.87 -12.29
N ASP A 63 10.95 -13.09 -12.53
CA ASP A 63 10.36 -13.47 -13.82
C ASP A 63 8.96 -12.85 -13.98
N ILE A 64 8.95 -11.57 -14.31
CA ILE A 64 7.77 -10.76 -14.58
C ILE A 64 8.06 -9.77 -15.71
N ALA A 65 7.03 -9.35 -16.43
CA ALA A 65 7.03 -8.22 -17.34
C ALA A 65 6.26 -7.06 -16.65
N GLY A 66 6.88 -6.48 -15.60
CA GLY A 66 6.26 -5.49 -14.76
C GLY A 66 6.32 -4.08 -15.33
N THR A 67 5.26 -3.30 -15.16
CA THR A 67 5.24 -1.86 -15.43
C THR A 67 4.86 -1.14 -14.14
N VAL A 68 5.68 -0.19 -13.71
CA VAL A 68 5.36 0.67 -12.56
C VAL A 68 4.25 1.63 -12.96
N VAL A 69 3.12 1.56 -12.26
CA VAL A 69 1.96 2.45 -12.49
C VAL A 69 1.78 3.46 -11.36
N ILE A 70 2.28 3.14 -10.18
CA ILE A 70 2.45 4.03 -9.03
C ILE A 70 3.87 3.82 -8.51
N GLY A 71 4.64 4.89 -8.33
CA GLY A 71 6.04 4.82 -7.90
C GLY A 71 6.59 6.17 -7.47
N GLU A 72 7.92 6.29 -7.43
CA GLU A 72 8.67 7.45 -6.96
C GLU A 72 8.88 8.49 -8.08
N GLY A 73 7.91 9.41 -8.24
CA GLY A 73 8.02 10.51 -9.18
C GLY A 73 7.88 10.13 -10.66
N GLU A 74 8.18 11.08 -11.53
CA GLU A 74 8.13 10.91 -12.98
C GLU A 74 9.50 10.58 -13.57
N MET A 75 9.50 10.02 -14.79
CA MET A 75 10.70 9.43 -15.43
C MET A 75 11.88 10.40 -15.56
N ASP A 76 11.61 11.70 -15.66
CA ASP A 76 12.66 12.74 -15.82
C ASP A 76 13.19 13.28 -14.48
N GLU A 77 12.51 13.00 -13.36
CA GLU A 77 12.85 13.56 -12.04
C GLU A 77 13.35 12.50 -11.04
N ALA A 78 12.92 11.26 -11.21
CA ALA A 78 13.29 10.17 -10.30
C ALA A 78 14.27 9.18 -10.97
N PRO A 79 15.35 8.82 -10.31
CA PRO A 79 16.33 7.91 -10.88
C PRO A 79 15.84 6.47 -10.97
N MET A 80 14.73 6.08 -10.26
CA MET A 80 14.32 4.68 -10.14
C MET A 80 12.88 4.51 -9.64
N LEU A 81 12.22 3.41 -10.07
CA LEU A 81 10.82 3.07 -9.76
C LEU A 81 9.83 4.17 -10.15
N CYS A 82 10.16 4.90 -11.24
CA CYS A 82 9.29 5.95 -11.77
C CYS A 82 8.11 5.35 -12.53
N ILE A 83 7.03 6.13 -12.64
CA ILE A 83 5.84 5.74 -13.42
C ILE A 83 6.25 5.44 -14.87
N GLY A 84 5.86 4.29 -15.38
CA GLY A 84 6.20 3.78 -16.71
C GLY A 84 7.49 2.95 -16.77
N GLU A 85 8.30 2.89 -15.71
CA GLU A 85 9.49 2.06 -15.67
C GLU A 85 9.12 0.57 -15.84
N LYS A 86 9.90 -0.11 -16.68
CA LYS A 86 9.77 -1.55 -16.90
C LYS A 86 10.74 -2.28 -15.98
N ILE A 87 10.21 -3.17 -15.15
CA ILE A 87 10.96 -3.94 -14.16
C ILE A 87 10.66 -5.43 -14.27
N GLY A 88 11.57 -6.28 -13.76
CA GLY A 88 11.56 -7.72 -13.97
C GLY A 88 12.44 -8.15 -15.14
N THR A 89 12.46 -9.44 -15.44
CA THR A 89 13.34 -10.00 -16.48
C THR A 89 12.83 -9.80 -17.91
N TRP A 90 11.51 -9.64 -18.09
CA TRP A 90 10.84 -9.50 -19.39
C TRP A 90 11.16 -10.66 -20.35
N GLU A 91 11.36 -11.87 -19.82
CA GLU A 91 11.57 -13.06 -20.63
C GLU A 91 10.30 -13.47 -21.39
N GLU A 92 10.46 -14.26 -22.44
CA GLU A 92 9.33 -14.75 -23.22
C GLU A 92 8.40 -15.62 -22.34
N GLY A 93 7.15 -15.18 -22.19
CA GLY A 93 6.16 -15.87 -21.34
C GLY A 93 6.02 -15.29 -19.94
N SER A 94 6.86 -14.34 -19.53
CA SER A 94 6.70 -13.63 -18.27
C SER A 94 5.32 -12.96 -18.17
N PRO A 95 4.64 -13.02 -17.01
CA PRO A 95 3.34 -12.40 -16.85
C PRO A 95 3.45 -10.87 -16.92
N GLU A 96 2.59 -10.24 -17.74
CA GLU A 96 2.47 -8.78 -17.77
C GLU A 96 1.65 -8.29 -16.57
N ILE A 97 2.24 -7.46 -15.74
CA ILE A 97 1.62 -6.97 -14.50
C ILE A 97 1.80 -5.46 -14.31
N ASP A 98 0.81 -4.85 -13.68
CA ASP A 98 0.93 -3.51 -13.10
C ASP A 98 1.56 -3.62 -11.71
N ILE A 99 2.39 -2.65 -11.37
CA ILE A 99 3.09 -2.57 -10.09
C ILE A 99 2.88 -1.19 -9.49
N ALA A 100 2.35 -1.16 -8.27
CA ALA A 100 2.24 0.03 -7.46
C ALA A 100 3.13 -0.12 -6.23
N VAL A 101 4.03 0.83 -6.02
CA VAL A 101 5.01 0.79 -4.92
C VAL A 101 5.01 2.08 -4.13
N ASP A 102 5.26 1.93 -2.84
CA ASP A 102 5.81 2.96 -1.97
C ASP A 102 6.93 2.29 -1.17
N PRO A 103 8.20 2.55 -1.54
CA PRO A 103 9.36 1.93 -0.88
C PRO A 103 9.48 2.29 0.59
N LEU A 104 8.96 3.45 1.00
CA LEU A 104 8.99 3.94 2.38
C LEU A 104 7.77 4.81 2.72
N ASP A 105 6.56 4.20 2.78
CA ASP A 105 5.36 4.86 3.32
C ASP A 105 5.63 5.28 4.78
N GLY A 106 5.60 6.59 5.02
CA GLY A 106 6.02 7.19 6.29
C GLY A 106 7.49 7.59 6.34
N THR A 107 8.04 8.19 5.29
CA THR A 107 9.43 8.68 5.20
C THR A 107 9.81 9.58 6.38
N ASN A 108 8.91 10.49 6.79
CA ASN A 108 9.13 11.35 7.96
C ASN A 108 9.17 10.56 9.28
N LEU A 109 8.38 9.49 9.40
CA LEU A 109 8.40 8.63 10.59
C LEU A 109 9.75 7.92 10.70
N CYS A 110 10.23 7.35 9.60
CA CYS A 110 11.54 6.72 9.55
C CYS A 110 12.66 7.71 9.93
N ALA A 111 12.70 8.89 9.31
CA ALA A 111 13.73 9.88 9.58
C ALA A 111 13.73 10.37 11.04
N LYS A 112 12.57 10.56 11.63
CA LYS A 112 12.40 11.03 13.02
C LYS A 112 12.49 9.93 14.08
N GLY A 113 12.62 8.67 13.70
CA GLY A 113 12.63 7.55 14.63
C GLY A 113 11.25 7.26 15.26
N LEU A 114 10.18 7.55 14.54
CA LEU A 114 8.79 7.35 14.97
C LEU A 114 8.23 6.02 14.45
N PRO A 115 7.20 5.48 15.12
CA PRO A 115 6.58 4.23 14.70
C PRO A 115 5.67 4.39 13.48
N GLY A 116 5.47 3.31 12.71
CA GLY A 116 4.44 3.20 11.69
C GLY A 116 4.95 3.20 10.25
N ALA A 117 6.26 3.40 9.99
CA ALA A 117 6.81 3.34 8.63
C ALA A 117 6.84 1.90 8.10
N ILE A 118 6.39 1.72 6.85
CA ILE A 118 6.33 0.43 6.15
C ILE A 118 6.84 0.56 4.70
N ALA A 119 7.33 -0.53 4.13
CA ALA A 119 7.58 -0.66 2.69
C ALA A 119 6.44 -1.47 2.07
N VAL A 120 5.84 -0.99 0.98
CA VAL A 120 4.65 -1.63 0.38
C VAL A 120 4.76 -1.83 -1.11
N VAL A 121 4.16 -2.92 -1.60
CA VAL A 121 4.00 -3.24 -3.01
C VAL A 121 2.63 -3.85 -3.24
N ALA A 122 1.92 -3.36 -4.26
CA ALA A 122 0.77 -4.03 -4.83
C ALA A 122 1.08 -4.43 -6.27
N VAL A 123 0.68 -5.64 -6.67
CA VAL A 123 0.77 -6.12 -8.05
C VAL A 123 -0.56 -6.69 -8.50
N ALA A 124 -0.89 -6.46 -9.76
CA ALA A 124 -2.11 -6.95 -10.39
C ALA A 124 -1.86 -7.28 -11.88
N PRO A 125 -2.72 -8.02 -12.56
CA PRO A 125 -2.65 -8.15 -14.01
C PRO A 125 -2.63 -6.78 -14.69
N LYS A 126 -1.94 -6.65 -15.83
CA LYS A 126 -1.82 -5.40 -16.58
C LYS A 126 -3.16 -4.71 -16.82
N GLY A 127 -3.22 -3.40 -16.54
CA GLY A 127 -4.40 -2.56 -16.68
C GLY A 127 -5.39 -2.69 -15.52
N CYS A 128 -4.99 -3.31 -14.41
CA CYS A 128 -5.86 -3.52 -13.25
C CYS A 128 -5.62 -2.53 -12.09
N LEU A 129 -4.52 -1.80 -12.07
CA LEU A 129 -4.29 -0.71 -11.11
C LEU A 129 -4.45 0.64 -11.80
N LEU A 130 -5.09 1.59 -11.11
CA LEU A 130 -5.23 2.95 -11.63
C LEU A 130 -3.86 3.64 -11.68
N HIS A 131 -3.54 4.24 -12.82
CA HIS A 131 -2.40 5.15 -12.96
C HIS A 131 -2.80 6.50 -12.36
N ALA A 132 -2.71 6.66 -11.05
CA ALA A 132 -3.03 7.92 -10.40
C ALA A 132 -1.84 8.89 -10.52
N PRO A 133 -2.05 10.14 -10.96
CA PRO A 133 -1.00 11.14 -10.92
C PRO A 133 -0.68 11.53 -9.48
N ASP A 134 0.52 12.05 -9.26
CA ASP A 134 0.90 12.63 -7.98
C ASP A 134 0.09 13.89 -7.70
N MET A 135 -1.01 13.70 -6.98
CA MET A 135 -1.94 14.74 -6.54
C MET A 135 -2.70 14.27 -5.30
N TYR A 136 -3.52 15.16 -4.75
CA TYR A 136 -4.38 14.80 -3.62
C TYR A 136 -5.64 14.04 -4.04
N MET A 137 -6.09 13.20 -3.11
CA MET A 137 -7.34 12.45 -3.16
C MET A 137 -8.06 12.55 -1.81
N GLU A 138 -9.34 12.91 -1.81
CA GLU A 138 -10.20 12.64 -0.66
C GLU A 138 -10.47 11.14 -0.58
N LYS A 139 -10.42 10.59 0.63
CA LYS A 139 -10.42 9.14 0.89
C LYS A 139 -11.37 8.79 2.02
N ILE A 140 -12.06 7.66 1.85
CA ILE A 140 -12.77 6.98 2.94
C ILE A 140 -12.52 5.47 2.81
N ALA A 141 -12.22 4.83 3.92
CA ALA A 141 -11.92 3.40 3.96
C ALA A 141 -12.47 2.73 5.21
N VAL A 142 -12.95 1.49 5.03
CA VAL A 142 -13.47 0.65 6.12
C VAL A 142 -13.05 -0.81 5.91
N GLY A 143 -13.00 -1.55 7.01
CA GLY A 143 -12.76 -2.99 6.99
C GLY A 143 -13.97 -3.80 6.49
N PRO A 144 -13.80 -5.13 6.33
CA PRO A 144 -14.77 -6.01 5.66
C PRO A 144 -16.15 -6.05 6.33
N LYS A 145 -16.25 -5.85 7.65
CA LYS A 145 -17.53 -5.85 8.36
C LYS A 145 -18.39 -4.61 8.07
N ALA A 146 -17.80 -3.54 7.62
CA ALA A 146 -18.45 -2.28 7.27
C ALA A 146 -18.42 -1.99 5.76
N ALA A 147 -17.96 -2.93 4.93
CA ALA A 147 -18.01 -2.79 3.48
C ALA A 147 -19.46 -2.68 2.99
N GLY A 148 -19.70 -1.75 2.05
CA GLY A 148 -21.01 -1.43 1.50
C GLY A 148 -21.83 -0.42 2.32
N CYS A 149 -21.29 0.15 3.40
CA CYS A 149 -22.04 1.10 4.21
C CYS A 149 -21.51 2.54 4.16
N ILE A 150 -20.43 2.80 3.40
CA ILE A 150 -19.83 4.13 3.26
C ILE A 150 -20.22 4.81 1.95
N ASP A 151 -20.29 6.13 1.99
CA ASP A 151 -20.48 7.00 0.82
C ASP A 151 -19.64 8.27 1.04
N ILE A 152 -18.58 8.44 0.23
CA ILE A 152 -17.66 9.57 0.36
C ILE A 152 -18.35 10.93 0.10
N THR A 153 -19.50 10.94 -0.60
CA THR A 153 -20.29 12.17 -0.84
C THR A 153 -21.26 12.52 0.28
N ALA A 154 -21.51 11.56 1.17
CA ALA A 154 -22.37 11.79 2.34
C ALA A 154 -21.62 12.56 3.45
N PRO A 155 -22.34 13.26 4.33
CA PRO A 155 -21.73 13.86 5.51
C PRO A 155 -20.97 12.83 6.35
N LEU A 156 -19.81 13.25 6.93
CA LEU A 156 -19.00 12.39 7.80
C LEU A 156 -19.85 11.69 8.87
N GLU A 157 -20.74 12.45 9.53
CA GLU A 157 -21.60 11.97 10.60
C GLU A 157 -22.46 10.79 10.15
N GLN A 158 -23.00 10.86 8.92
CA GLN A 158 -23.81 9.78 8.35
C GLN A 158 -22.98 8.51 8.15
N ASN A 159 -21.75 8.65 7.62
CA ASN A 159 -20.83 7.53 7.48
C ASN A 159 -20.50 6.91 8.84
N LEU A 160 -20.24 7.73 9.86
CA LEU A 160 -19.93 7.23 11.21
C LEU A 160 -21.11 6.45 11.82
N TYR A 161 -22.34 6.90 11.67
CA TYR A 161 -23.53 6.16 12.12
C TYR A 161 -23.73 4.87 11.32
N ASN A 162 -23.50 4.89 10.00
CA ASN A 162 -23.60 3.69 9.17
C ASN A 162 -22.56 2.63 9.60
N VAL A 163 -21.31 3.05 9.84
CA VAL A 163 -20.23 2.17 10.31
C VAL A 163 -20.55 1.63 11.71
N ALA A 164 -21.01 2.47 12.63
CA ALA A 164 -21.41 2.06 13.98
C ALA A 164 -22.49 0.96 13.92
N LYS A 165 -23.52 1.17 13.10
CA LYS A 165 -24.58 0.18 12.87
C LYS A 165 -24.04 -1.12 12.27
N ALA A 166 -23.17 -1.06 11.25
CA ALA A 166 -22.59 -2.22 10.59
C ALA A 166 -21.71 -3.05 11.55
N LEU A 167 -20.99 -2.39 12.45
CA LEU A 167 -20.11 -3.02 13.44
C LEU A 167 -20.84 -3.41 14.73
N ASN A 168 -22.13 -3.07 14.87
CA ASN A 168 -22.91 -3.22 16.10
C ASN A 168 -22.23 -2.58 17.30
N LYS A 169 -21.79 -1.32 17.13
CA LYS A 169 -21.12 -0.47 18.13
C LYS A 169 -21.97 0.78 18.41
N GLU A 170 -21.81 1.33 19.59
CA GLU A 170 -22.26 2.69 19.88
C GLU A 170 -21.32 3.70 19.17
N ILE A 171 -21.85 4.89 18.83
CA ILE A 171 -21.05 5.93 18.14
C ILE A 171 -19.80 6.33 18.97
N THR A 172 -19.88 6.28 20.28
CA THR A 172 -18.79 6.56 21.23
C THR A 172 -17.71 5.49 21.25
N GLU A 173 -17.95 4.35 20.63
CA GLU A 173 -17.00 3.24 20.47
C GLU A 173 -16.31 3.26 19.10
N ILE A 174 -16.81 4.08 18.15
CA ILE A 174 -16.22 4.23 16.82
C ILE A 174 -14.93 5.04 16.91
N THR A 175 -13.87 4.51 16.30
CA THR A 175 -12.58 5.20 16.16
C THR A 175 -12.33 5.57 14.71
N VAL A 176 -12.26 6.88 14.48
CA VAL A 176 -11.90 7.46 13.18
C VAL A 176 -10.40 7.72 13.14
N THR A 177 -9.73 7.30 12.08
CA THR A 177 -8.33 7.64 11.86
C THR A 177 -8.16 8.59 10.67
N MET A 178 -7.22 9.51 10.76
CA MET A 178 -6.87 10.46 9.71
C MET A 178 -5.48 11.06 9.95
N LEU A 179 -4.88 11.60 8.89
CA LEU A 179 -3.61 12.34 8.98
C LEU A 179 -3.75 13.56 9.91
N ASP A 180 -2.78 13.74 10.80
CA ASP A 180 -2.65 14.93 11.65
C ASP A 180 -2.18 16.12 10.80
N ARG A 181 -3.13 16.78 10.17
CA ARG A 181 -2.92 17.96 9.32
C ARG A 181 -3.99 19.01 9.62
N GLU A 182 -3.62 20.29 9.53
CA GLU A 182 -4.54 21.40 9.74
C GLU A 182 -5.79 21.31 8.87
N ARG A 183 -5.65 20.88 7.62
CA ARG A 183 -6.76 20.67 6.67
C ARG A 183 -7.83 19.67 7.15
N HIS A 184 -7.53 18.83 8.13
CA HIS A 184 -8.47 17.84 8.70
C HIS A 184 -9.13 18.30 10.00
N GLN A 185 -8.82 19.51 10.51
CA GLN A 185 -9.32 19.98 11.81
C GLN A 185 -10.86 20.03 11.85
N ASP A 186 -11.51 20.36 10.72
CA ASP A 186 -12.98 20.31 10.63
C ASP A 186 -13.51 18.88 10.81
N LEU A 187 -12.92 17.90 10.09
CA LEU A 187 -13.30 16.48 10.23
C LEU A 187 -13.11 15.97 11.66
N VAL A 188 -12.00 16.36 12.31
CA VAL A 188 -11.74 16.04 13.73
C VAL A 188 -12.84 16.58 14.63
N ASN A 189 -13.22 17.85 14.46
CA ASN A 189 -14.24 18.50 15.28
C ASN A 189 -15.61 17.86 15.06
N ARG A 190 -15.98 17.59 13.81
CA ARG A 190 -17.24 16.94 13.44
C ARG A 190 -17.36 15.54 14.03
N ALA A 191 -16.31 14.71 13.91
CA ALA A 191 -16.30 13.38 14.50
C ALA A 191 -16.42 13.41 16.02
N ARG A 192 -15.71 14.33 16.70
CA ARG A 192 -15.82 14.52 18.16
C ARG A 192 -17.20 14.99 18.59
N ASN A 193 -17.84 15.87 17.82
CA ASN A 193 -19.16 16.40 18.14
C ASN A 193 -20.26 15.33 18.16
N VAL A 194 -20.14 14.28 17.35
CA VAL A 194 -21.05 13.12 17.41
C VAL A 194 -20.62 12.06 18.43
N GLY A 195 -19.51 12.29 19.14
CA GLY A 195 -19.00 11.40 20.19
C GLY A 195 -18.00 10.35 19.75
N ALA A 196 -17.60 10.32 18.47
CA ALA A 196 -16.62 9.36 17.99
C ALA A 196 -15.21 9.65 18.52
N ARG A 197 -14.38 8.62 18.65
CA ARG A 197 -12.97 8.72 19.03
C ARG A 197 -12.12 9.03 17.82
N ILE A 198 -11.04 9.77 18.04
CA ILE A 198 -10.08 10.13 17.00
C ILE A 198 -8.74 9.50 17.30
N LYS A 199 -8.11 8.92 16.27
CA LYS A 199 -6.75 8.45 16.27
C LYS A 199 -6.00 9.11 15.12
N LEU A 200 -5.14 10.07 15.42
CA LEU A 200 -4.34 10.78 14.43
C LEU A 200 -3.03 10.05 14.16
N PHE A 201 -2.58 10.08 12.91
CA PHE A 201 -1.26 9.59 12.51
C PHE A 201 -0.50 10.68 11.75
N GLY A 202 0.82 10.70 11.92
CA GLY A 202 1.65 11.78 11.39
C GLY A 202 2.00 11.64 9.90
N ASP A 203 2.07 10.40 9.39
CA ASP A 203 2.47 10.05 8.02
C ASP A 203 2.08 8.60 7.74
N GLY A 204 1.99 8.18 6.46
CA GLY A 204 1.73 6.79 6.10
C GLY A 204 0.24 6.43 5.98
N ASP A 205 -0.40 6.84 4.88
CA ASP A 205 -1.83 6.59 4.60
C ASP A 205 -2.17 5.12 4.43
N VAL A 206 -1.25 4.33 3.85
CA VAL A 206 -1.52 2.94 3.49
C VAL A 206 -1.72 2.09 4.75
N ALA A 207 -0.82 2.25 5.73
CA ALA A 207 -0.93 1.52 7.01
C ALA A 207 -2.24 1.86 7.75
N ALA A 208 -2.66 3.13 7.73
CA ALA A 208 -3.89 3.60 8.37
C ALA A 208 -5.16 3.01 7.72
N ALA A 209 -5.19 2.92 6.39
CA ALA A 209 -6.29 2.29 5.67
C ALA A 209 -6.38 0.79 5.99
N ILE A 210 -5.25 0.07 5.96
CA ILE A 210 -5.17 -1.35 6.28
C ILE A 210 -5.62 -1.63 7.73
N ALA A 211 -5.31 -0.73 8.67
CA ALA A 211 -5.70 -0.86 10.07
C ALA A 211 -7.21 -1.06 10.25
N THR A 212 -8.04 -0.50 9.38
CA THR A 212 -9.50 -0.67 9.43
C THR A 212 -9.95 -2.13 9.23
N CYS A 213 -9.10 -2.96 8.63
CA CYS A 213 -9.39 -4.37 8.36
C CYS A 213 -9.08 -5.30 9.54
N PHE A 214 -8.37 -4.81 10.55
CA PHE A 214 -7.93 -5.61 11.71
C PHE A 214 -8.53 -5.07 13.01
N GLY A 215 -9.41 -5.83 13.63
CA GLY A 215 -10.10 -5.39 14.86
C GLY A 215 -9.15 -5.05 16.02
N GLU A 216 -7.97 -5.64 16.06
CA GLU A 216 -6.95 -5.40 17.08
C GLU A 216 -6.31 -3.99 16.96
N SER A 217 -6.39 -3.34 15.79
CA SER A 217 -5.91 -1.97 15.59
C SER A 217 -6.73 -0.94 16.36
N GLY A 218 -7.97 -1.27 16.69
CA GLY A 218 -8.93 -0.37 17.30
C GLY A 218 -9.39 0.76 16.38
N VAL A 219 -9.17 0.67 15.06
CA VAL A 219 -9.60 1.63 14.04
C VAL A 219 -10.78 1.07 13.26
N ASP A 220 -11.84 1.84 13.11
CA ASP A 220 -13.07 1.41 12.44
C ASP A 220 -13.24 2.02 11.05
N ILE A 221 -12.79 3.25 10.88
CA ILE A 221 -12.91 4.00 9.63
C ILE A 221 -11.73 4.95 9.46
N MET A 222 -11.21 5.05 8.24
CA MET A 222 -10.25 6.07 7.83
C MET A 222 -10.94 7.10 6.94
N VAL A 223 -10.68 8.39 7.18
CA VAL A 223 -11.15 9.49 6.33
C VAL A 223 -10.06 10.55 6.19
N GLY A 224 -10.09 11.31 5.11
CA GLY A 224 -9.24 12.48 4.95
C GLY A 224 -8.74 12.69 3.53
N LYS A 225 -7.85 13.69 3.36
CA LYS A 225 -7.20 14.07 2.11
C LYS A 225 -5.70 13.72 2.18
N GLY A 226 -5.22 12.85 1.30
CA GLY A 226 -3.82 12.43 1.17
C GLY A 226 -3.45 12.17 -0.28
N GLY A 227 -2.29 11.61 -0.58
CA GLY A 227 -1.85 11.35 -1.95
C GLY A 227 -2.71 10.32 -2.69
N ALA A 228 -2.99 10.56 -3.95
CA ALA A 228 -3.75 9.62 -4.78
C ALA A 228 -2.98 8.32 -5.05
N PRO A 229 -1.64 8.32 -5.23
CA PRO A 229 -0.83 7.12 -5.35
C PRO A 229 -1.04 6.14 -4.18
N GLU A 230 -0.92 6.63 -2.94
CA GLU A 230 -1.14 5.82 -1.73
C GLU A 230 -2.59 5.33 -1.64
N GLY A 231 -3.55 6.10 -2.18
CA GLY A 231 -4.95 5.68 -2.29
C GLY A 231 -5.14 4.44 -3.16
N VAL A 232 -4.41 4.32 -4.28
CA VAL A 232 -4.44 3.13 -5.14
C VAL A 232 -3.83 1.93 -4.43
N ILE A 233 -2.68 2.11 -3.77
CA ILE A 233 -2.02 1.04 -3.00
C ILE A 233 -2.92 0.57 -1.86
N ALA A 234 -3.53 1.50 -1.11
CA ALA A 234 -4.47 1.20 -0.03
C ALA A 234 -5.71 0.44 -0.55
N ALA A 235 -6.30 0.88 -1.68
CA ALA A 235 -7.42 0.18 -2.29
C ALA A 235 -7.05 -1.26 -2.71
N ALA A 236 -5.86 -1.48 -3.28
CA ALA A 236 -5.35 -2.80 -3.62
C ALA A 236 -5.22 -3.70 -2.38
N ALA A 237 -4.69 -3.16 -1.27
CA ALA A 237 -4.61 -3.86 0.01
C ALA A 237 -6.00 -4.22 0.55
N LEU A 238 -6.92 -3.26 0.60
CA LEU A 238 -8.28 -3.48 1.10
C LEU A 238 -9.05 -4.47 0.23
N LYS A 239 -8.85 -4.46 -1.09
CA LYS A 239 -9.41 -5.47 -2.01
C LYS A 239 -9.01 -6.89 -1.60
N CYS A 240 -7.74 -7.08 -1.24
CA CYS A 240 -7.24 -8.36 -0.77
C CYS A 240 -7.79 -8.76 0.62
N LEU A 241 -8.14 -7.77 1.44
CA LEU A 241 -8.62 -7.95 2.82
C LEU A 241 -10.15 -7.97 2.93
N GLY A 242 -10.87 -7.70 1.82
CA GLY A 242 -12.34 -7.66 1.78
C GLY A 242 -12.93 -6.36 2.32
N GLY A 243 -12.12 -5.33 2.55
CA GLY A 243 -12.57 -3.99 2.93
C GLY A 243 -13.13 -3.19 1.76
N GLU A 244 -13.48 -1.93 2.02
CA GLU A 244 -13.94 -0.98 1.01
C GLU A 244 -13.16 0.32 1.09
N PHE A 245 -12.88 0.90 -0.09
CA PHE A 245 -12.25 2.19 -0.26
C PHE A 245 -12.99 2.99 -1.33
N GLN A 246 -13.20 4.26 -1.08
CA GLN A 246 -13.69 5.21 -2.06
C GLN A 246 -12.77 6.43 -2.08
N GLY A 247 -12.54 7.01 -3.26
CA GLY A 247 -11.72 8.21 -3.44
C GLY A 247 -12.34 9.21 -4.40
N ILE A 248 -11.97 10.49 -4.25
CA ILE A 248 -12.25 11.55 -5.20
C ILE A 248 -10.95 12.32 -5.42
N LEU A 249 -10.52 12.44 -6.69
CA LEU A 249 -9.34 13.23 -7.03
C LEU A 249 -9.60 14.71 -6.77
N VAL A 250 -8.63 15.39 -6.16
CA VAL A 250 -8.72 16.81 -5.81
C VAL A 250 -7.52 17.54 -6.43
N PRO A 251 -7.57 17.84 -7.74
CA PRO A 251 -6.52 18.60 -8.39
C PRO A 251 -6.50 20.03 -7.89
N ASP A 252 -5.32 20.54 -7.53
CA ASP A 252 -5.13 21.91 -7.06
C ASP A 252 -4.60 22.85 -8.16
N THR A 253 -4.15 22.28 -9.31
CA THR A 253 -3.57 23.02 -10.45
C THR A 253 -4.23 22.67 -11.78
N GLU A 254 -4.11 23.56 -12.77
CA GLU A 254 -4.59 23.27 -14.15
C GLU A 254 -3.84 22.08 -14.78
N GLU A 255 -2.57 21.91 -14.43
CA GLU A 255 -1.75 20.79 -14.89
C GLU A 255 -2.28 19.46 -14.36
N GLU A 256 -2.63 19.40 -13.07
CA GLU A 256 -3.23 18.21 -12.47
C GLU A 256 -4.62 17.92 -13.09
N ILE A 257 -5.43 18.94 -13.40
CA ILE A 257 -6.69 18.78 -14.12
C ILE A 257 -6.43 18.19 -15.51
N ARG A 258 -5.40 18.64 -16.23
CA ARG A 258 -5.01 18.11 -17.53
C ARG A 258 -4.63 16.62 -17.41
N ARG A 259 -3.81 16.26 -16.43
CA ARG A 259 -3.40 14.88 -16.15
C ARG A 259 -4.61 13.99 -15.82
N CYS A 260 -5.54 14.46 -14.99
CA CYS A 260 -6.79 13.74 -14.72
C CYS A 260 -7.58 13.43 -16.02
N LYS A 261 -7.69 14.40 -16.92
CA LYS A 261 -8.37 14.22 -18.21
C LYS A 261 -7.67 13.21 -19.12
N GLU A 262 -6.35 13.27 -19.18
CA GLU A 262 -5.54 12.33 -19.96
C GLU A 262 -5.66 10.90 -19.43
N MET A 263 -5.53 10.71 -18.12
CA MET A 263 -5.69 9.41 -17.48
C MET A 263 -7.07 8.80 -17.66
N SER A 264 -8.11 9.64 -17.63
CA SER A 264 -9.49 9.16 -17.78
C SER A 264 -9.83 8.69 -19.19
N GLY A 265 -8.94 8.91 -20.18
CA GLY A 265 -9.19 8.56 -21.57
C GLY A 265 -10.45 9.21 -22.14
N GLY A 266 -10.83 10.39 -21.64
CA GLY A 266 -12.05 11.12 -21.98
C GLY A 266 -13.28 10.75 -21.14
N ALA A 267 -13.16 9.85 -20.16
CA ALA A 267 -14.21 9.62 -19.16
C ALA A 267 -14.25 10.77 -18.15
N LYS A 268 -15.34 10.82 -17.37
CA LYS A 268 -15.47 11.79 -16.28
C LYS A 268 -14.48 11.47 -15.17
N TRP A 269 -13.50 12.34 -14.91
CA TRP A 269 -12.48 12.15 -13.88
C TRP A 269 -12.93 12.64 -12.48
N ASP A 270 -13.84 13.64 -12.45
CA ASP A 270 -14.38 14.26 -11.23
C ASP A 270 -15.57 13.44 -10.66
N ARG A 271 -15.35 12.15 -10.47
CA ARG A 271 -16.33 11.21 -9.95
C ARG A 271 -15.77 10.42 -8.78
N ILE A 272 -16.64 9.71 -8.09
CA ILE A 272 -16.21 8.75 -7.08
C ILE A 272 -15.42 7.64 -7.78
N LEU A 273 -14.21 7.39 -7.30
CA LEU A 273 -13.40 6.24 -7.66
C LEU A 273 -13.69 5.12 -6.66
N THR A 274 -14.24 4.03 -7.17
CA THR A 274 -14.56 2.83 -6.39
C THR A 274 -13.37 1.86 -6.37
N MET A 275 -13.50 0.78 -5.61
CA MET A 275 -12.52 -0.31 -5.60
C MET A 275 -12.22 -0.84 -7.02
N GLU A 276 -13.24 -0.95 -7.89
CA GLU A 276 -13.05 -1.43 -9.27
C GLU A 276 -12.40 -0.38 -10.20
N ASP A 277 -12.42 0.88 -9.82
CA ASP A 277 -11.71 1.93 -10.54
C ASP A 277 -10.24 2.00 -10.12
N LEU A 278 -9.96 1.81 -8.83
CA LEU A 278 -8.62 1.91 -8.25
C LEU A 278 -7.80 0.62 -8.40
N ALA A 279 -8.45 -0.52 -8.13
CA ALA A 279 -7.84 -1.85 -8.15
C ALA A 279 -8.82 -2.88 -8.71
N ARG A 280 -8.79 -3.06 -10.04
CA ARG A 280 -9.76 -3.88 -10.79
C ARG A 280 -9.45 -5.37 -10.68
N GLY A 281 -10.52 -6.17 -10.76
CA GLY A 281 -10.41 -7.63 -10.86
C GLY A 281 -10.19 -8.31 -9.52
N ASP A 282 -9.84 -9.59 -9.58
CA ASP A 282 -9.80 -10.47 -8.41
C ASP A 282 -8.42 -11.12 -8.14
N ASP A 283 -7.40 -10.79 -8.91
CA ASP A 283 -6.06 -11.39 -8.79
C ASP A 283 -4.99 -10.35 -8.44
N ILE A 284 -5.16 -9.72 -7.29
CA ILE A 284 -4.24 -8.72 -6.74
C ILE A 284 -3.42 -9.36 -5.63
N ILE A 285 -2.13 -9.07 -5.59
CA ILE A 285 -1.24 -9.41 -4.48
C ILE A 285 -0.79 -8.10 -3.85
N PHE A 286 -0.90 -7.99 -2.53
CA PHE A 286 -0.34 -6.91 -1.75
C PHE A 286 0.64 -7.46 -0.72
N ALA A 287 1.79 -6.81 -0.57
CA ALA A 287 2.75 -7.11 0.47
C ALA A 287 3.23 -5.84 1.16
N ALA A 288 3.48 -5.96 2.46
CA ALA A 288 4.05 -4.92 3.29
C ALA A 288 5.12 -5.48 4.21
N THR A 289 6.17 -4.72 4.49
CA THR A 289 7.19 -5.04 5.51
C THR A 289 7.40 -3.85 6.43
N GLY A 290 7.39 -4.08 7.74
CA GLY A 290 7.61 -3.03 8.72
C GLY A 290 9.05 -2.50 8.67
N VAL A 291 9.19 -1.18 8.57
CA VAL A 291 10.47 -0.46 8.68
C VAL A 291 10.69 -0.03 10.12
N SER A 292 9.70 0.60 10.72
CA SER A 292 9.65 0.90 12.15
C SER A 292 8.49 0.15 12.82
N ASP A 293 8.50 0.08 14.16
CA ASP A 293 7.40 -0.57 14.89
C ASP A 293 6.08 0.13 14.59
N GLY A 294 5.08 -0.64 14.25
CA GLY A 294 3.73 -0.15 14.02
C GLY A 294 2.69 -1.10 14.58
N GLU A 295 1.42 -0.72 14.50
CA GLU A 295 0.31 -1.56 14.96
C GLU A 295 0.09 -2.77 14.05
N LEU A 296 0.35 -2.60 12.76
CA LEU A 296 0.19 -3.66 11.77
C LEU A 296 1.41 -4.61 11.76
N LEU A 297 2.62 -4.05 11.73
CA LEU A 297 3.87 -4.80 11.59
C LEU A 297 4.94 -4.25 12.56
N LYS A 298 5.80 -5.14 13.05
CA LYS A 298 7.01 -4.75 13.78
C LYS A 298 8.05 -4.27 12.78
N GLY A 299 8.90 -3.32 13.21
CA GLY A 299 10.01 -2.82 12.43
C GLY A 299 11.20 -3.78 12.33
N VAL A 300 12.15 -3.42 11.48
CA VAL A 300 13.40 -4.17 11.30
C VAL A 300 14.18 -4.25 12.61
N ARG A 301 14.69 -5.43 12.93
CA ARG A 301 15.56 -5.66 14.09
C ARG A 301 16.93 -6.12 13.62
N TYR A 302 17.94 -5.25 13.76
CA TYR A 302 19.32 -5.64 13.53
C TYR A 302 19.83 -6.40 14.76
N MET A 303 20.47 -7.54 14.51
CA MET A 303 20.97 -8.47 15.53
C MET A 303 22.47 -8.64 15.38
N ALA A 304 23.11 -9.22 16.42
CA ALA A 304 24.53 -9.56 16.37
C ALA A 304 24.84 -10.53 15.20
N ALA A 305 26.12 -10.61 14.81
CA ALA A 305 26.63 -11.51 13.78
C ALA A 305 26.00 -11.29 12.39
N ASN A 306 25.88 -10.04 11.95
CA ASN A 306 25.37 -9.66 10.62
C ASN A 306 23.98 -10.25 10.31
N LYS A 307 23.09 -10.28 11.29
CA LYS A 307 21.72 -10.74 11.12
C LYS A 307 20.74 -9.58 11.26
N ALA A 308 19.61 -9.70 10.58
CA ALA A 308 18.45 -8.84 10.79
C ALA A 308 17.18 -9.69 10.79
N LYS A 309 16.13 -9.18 11.43
CA LYS A 309 14.80 -9.78 11.39
C LYS A 309 13.82 -8.76 10.81
N THR A 310 12.98 -9.21 9.87
CA THR A 310 11.88 -8.45 9.31
C THR A 310 10.54 -9.10 9.67
N TYR A 311 9.49 -8.30 9.60
CA TYR A 311 8.11 -8.71 9.83
C TYR A 311 7.28 -8.20 8.65
N SER A 312 6.69 -9.13 7.92
CA SER A 312 6.00 -8.84 6.67
C SER A 312 4.57 -9.40 6.69
N MET A 313 3.70 -8.77 5.91
CA MET A 313 2.39 -9.29 5.56
C MET A 313 2.31 -9.46 4.06
N VAL A 314 1.69 -10.56 3.59
CA VAL A 314 1.31 -10.72 2.20
C VAL A 314 -0.09 -11.27 2.11
N THR A 315 -0.86 -10.71 1.19
CA THR A 315 -2.24 -11.12 0.94
C THR A 315 -2.54 -11.18 -0.54
N ARG A 316 -3.49 -12.02 -0.94
CA ARG A 316 -3.94 -12.17 -2.33
C ARG A 316 -5.45 -12.19 -2.38
N SER A 317 -6.06 -11.33 -3.20
CA SER A 317 -7.51 -11.22 -3.32
C SER A 317 -8.16 -12.52 -3.80
N LYS A 318 -7.60 -13.17 -4.81
CA LYS A 318 -8.13 -14.42 -5.40
C LYS A 318 -8.27 -15.57 -4.41
N SER A 319 -7.41 -15.66 -3.41
CA SER A 319 -7.43 -16.74 -2.42
C SER A 319 -7.93 -16.32 -1.05
N GLY A 320 -8.11 -15.02 -0.81
CA GLY A 320 -8.45 -14.48 0.51
C GLY A 320 -7.43 -14.82 1.60
N THR A 321 -6.20 -15.20 1.20
CA THR A 321 -5.19 -15.68 2.14
C THR A 321 -4.35 -14.53 2.64
N ILE A 322 -4.23 -14.38 3.96
CA ILE A 322 -3.35 -13.45 4.63
C ILE A 322 -2.24 -14.24 5.31
N ARG A 323 -0.99 -13.84 5.11
CA ARG A 323 0.17 -14.42 5.79
C ARG A 323 0.96 -13.35 6.49
N PHE A 324 1.30 -13.60 7.74
CA PHE A 324 2.33 -12.86 8.47
C PHE A 324 3.59 -13.70 8.48
N ILE A 325 4.73 -13.08 8.12
CA ILE A 325 6.00 -13.76 7.88
C ILE A 325 7.07 -13.08 8.72
N ASP A 326 7.68 -13.86 9.63
CA ASP A 326 8.85 -13.47 10.40
C ASP A 326 10.08 -14.06 9.72
N THR A 327 10.97 -13.20 9.21
CA THR A 327 12.15 -13.65 8.47
C THR A 327 13.45 -13.26 9.18
N ILE A 328 14.37 -14.22 9.34
CA ILE A 328 15.74 -13.96 9.81
C ILE A 328 16.67 -13.94 8.60
N HIS A 329 17.33 -12.81 8.40
CA HIS A 329 18.28 -12.59 7.31
C HIS A 329 19.71 -12.71 7.82
N HIS A 330 20.55 -13.43 7.08
CA HIS A 330 21.99 -13.38 7.19
C HIS A 330 22.51 -12.36 6.20
N LEU A 331 22.86 -11.16 6.66
CA LEU A 331 23.18 -10.04 5.82
C LEU A 331 24.43 -10.26 4.96
N ASP A 332 25.42 -11.01 5.48
CA ASP A 332 26.62 -11.44 4.76
C ASP A 332 26.35 -12.32 3.53
N LYS A 333 25.14 -12.88 3.43
CA LYS A 333 24.69 -13.72 2.30
C LYS A 333 23.71 -13.00 1.37
N LYS A 334 23.44 -11.72 1.61
CA LYS A 334 22.51 -10.93 0.80
C LYS A 334 23.26 -10.16 -0.29
N PRO A 335 22.59 -9.79 -1.39
CA PRO A 335 23.14 -8.85 -2.36
C PRO A 335 23.49 -7.49 -1.74
N LYS A 336 24.29 -6.68 -2.46
CA LYS A 336 24.88 -5.43 -1.93
C LYS A 336 23.87 -4.38 -1.43
N TYR A 337 22.62 -4.40 -1.88
CA TYR A 337 21.59 -3.49 -1.37
C TYR A 337 21.33 -3.65 0.14
N ALA A 338 21.54 -4.83 0.68
CA ALA A 338 21.48 -5.07 2.13
C ALA A 338 22.73 -4.52 2.89
N TYR A 339 23.75 -4.06 2.17
CA TYR A 339 25.00 -3.52 2.71
C TYR A 339 25.22 -2.09 2.23
N VAL A 340 24.71 -1.12 2.92
CA VAL A 340 25.33 0.21 2.92
C VAL A 340 26.43 0.15 3.98
N LYS A 341 27.69 0.25 3.54
CA LYS A 341 28.83 0.41 4.43
C LYS A 341 28.76 1.78 5.10
#